data_326f84ccc908a9e2af4e008b7e930db0
#
_entry.id   326f84ccc908a9e2af4e008b7e930db0
#
_cell.length_a   1.000
_cell.length_b   1.000
_cell.length_c   1.000
_cell.angle_alpha   90.00
_cell.angle_beta   90.00
_cell.angle_gamma   90.00
#
_symmetry.space_group_name_H-M   'P 1'
#
loop_
_entity.id
_entity.type
_entity.pdbx_description
1 polymer ?
#
loop_
_entity_poly.entity_id
_entity_poly.type
_entity_poly.pdbx_seq_one_letter_code
_entity_poly.pdbx_strand_id
1 'polypeptide(L)'
;SHVATDNYAGGVEAGKLMGKLLHGKGTVAIISYPALQSVVARVDGFKKGLSDTPDIKIVAEQPGITRAEALTTAQNIMQANANLNGLFGFGDDAALAAVIAAKSAHNDNIKIIGFDGMKEARDAVDSEKTFAAVIRQYPDQMGAKAIDAAVDHLNGKPVEKMIPVQPGVYTGK
;
A
#
# COMPACT_ATOMS: atom_id res chain seq x y z
N SER A 1 16.55 18.63 -6.72
CA SER A 1 15.94 17.89 -5.61
C SER A 1 14.76 17.09 -6.07
N HIS A 2 14.56 15.93 -5.47
CA HIS A 2 13.37 15.12 -5.65
C HIS A 2 12.65 15.02 -4.30
N VAL A 3 11.42 15.55 -4.24
CA VAL A 3 10.56 15.48 -3.05
C VAL A 3 9.49 14.42 -3.30
N ALA A 4 9.45 13.40 -2.47
CA ALA A 4 8.51 12.29 -2.64
C ALA A 4 8.18 11.63 -1.30
N THR A 5 7.10 10.86 -1.27
CA THR A 5 6.82 9.94 -0.16
C THR A 5 7.97 8.94 0.00
N ASP A 6 8.34 8.62 1.23
CA ASP A 6 9.19 7.47 1.53
C ASP A 6 8.38 6.18 1.29
N ASN A 7 8.37 5.76 0.02
CA ASN A 7 7.58 4.60 -0.42
C ASN A 7 8.04 3.30 0.22
N TYR A 8 9.35 3.15 0.47
CA TYR A 8 9.88 1.97 1.12
C TYR A 8 9.45 1.90 2.59
N ALA A 9 9.59 3.00 3.33
CA ALA A 9 9.14 3.07 4.71
C ALA A 9 7.63 2.80 4.84
N GLY A 10 6.82 3.37 3.93
CA GLY A 10 5.37 3.07 3.87
C GLY A 10 5.07 1.60 3.63
N GLY A 11 5.82 0.97 2.73
CA GLY A 11 5.73 -0.48 2.50
C GLY A 11 6.06 -1.29 3.76
N VAL A 12 7.15 -0.92 4.48
CA VAL A 12 7.54 -1.57 5.74
C VAL A 12 6.43 -1.49 6.78
N GLU A 13 5.81 -0.31 6.94
CA GLU A 13 4.69 -0.15 7.87
C GLU A 13 3.47 -0.99 7.47
N ALA A 14 3.15 -1.08 6.17
CA ALA A 14 2.08 -1.95 5.67
C ALA A 14 2.36 -3.42 5.97
N GLY A 15 3.59 -3.90 5.76
CA GLY A 15 3.99 -5.28 6.05
C GLY A 15 3.92 -5.62 7.54
N LYS A 16 4.44 -4.75 8.41
CA LYS A 16 4.35 -4.91 9.86
C LYS A 16 2.90 -4.94 10.33
N LEU A 17 2.07 -4.06 9.77
CA LEU A 17 0.65 -4.02 10.10
C LEU A 17 -0.07 -5.30 9.65
N MET A 18 0.20 -5.78 8.43
CA MET A 18 -0.33 -7.06 7.95
C MET A 18 0.07 -8.21 8.88
N GLY A 19 1.33 -8.26 9.30
CA GLY A 19 1.83 -9.23 10.28
C GLY A 19 1.03 -9.24 11.58
N LYS A 20 0.71 -8.05 12.12
CA LYS A 20 -0.11 -7.90 13.33
C LYS A 20 -1.57 -8.33 13.09
N LEU A 21 -2.18 -7.90 11.99
CA LEU A 21 -3.58 -8.22 11.66
C LEU A 21 -3.80 -9.73 11.46
N LEU A 22 -2.80 -10.44 10.97
CA LEU A 22 -2.84 -11.88 10.74
C LEU A 22 -2.27 -12.69 11.93
N HIS A 23 -1.92 -12.02 13.04
CA HIS A 23 -1.34 -12.68 14.22
C HIS A 23 -0.10 -13.54 13.87
N GLY A 24 0.70 -13.08 12.93
CA GLY A 24 1.98 -13.67 12.53
C GLY A 24 1.89 -14.88 11.62
N LYS A 25 0.72 -15.31 11.12
CA LYS A 25 0.57 -16.52 10.30
C LYS A 25 -0.50 -16.39 9.23
N GLY A 26 -0.34 -17.07 8.10
CA GLY A 26 -1.33 -17.12 7.03
C GLY A 26 -0.73 -16.89 5.64
N THR A 27 -1.59 -16.59 4.69
CA THR A 27 -1.22 -16.36 3.30
C THR A 27 -1.60 -14.95 2.87
N VAL A 28 -0.70 -14.28 2.15
CA VAL A 28 -0.95 -12.94 1.61
C VAL A 28 -0.64 -12.90 0.11
N ALA A 29 -1.32 -12.00 -0.58
CA ALA A 29 -1.03 -11.68 -1.98
C ALA A 29 -0.72 -10.20 -2.14
N ILE A 30 -0.07 -9.86 -3.24
CA ILE A 30 0.30 -8.50 -3.60
C ILE A 30 -0.23 -8.20 -5.00
N ILE A 31 -0.94 -7.08 -5.14
CA ILE A 31 -1.18 -6.47 -6.44
C ILE A 31 -0.13 -5.39 -6.60
N SER A 32 0.70 -5.51 -7.66
CA SER A 32 1.86 -4.66 -7.90
C SER A 32 1.82 -3.99 -9.27
N TYR A 33 2.77 -3.12 -9.54
CA TYR A 33 3.06 -2.59 -10.87
C TYR A 33 4.56 -2.32 -11.00
N PRO A 34 5.35 -3.31 -11.42
CA PRO A 34 6.82 -3.24 -11.37
C PRO A 34 7.46 -2.22 -12.35
N ALA A 35 6.69 -1.65 -13.27
CA ALA A 35 7.19 -0.58 -14.15
C ALA A 35 7.37 0.77 -13.42
N LEU A 36 6.82 0.95 -12.21
CA LEU A 36 6.96 2.16 -11.40
C LEU A 36 7.90 1.92 -10.23
N GLN A 37 8.99 2.69 -10.17
CA GLN A 37 9.98 2.60 -9.09
C GLN A 37 9.38 2.81 -7.69
N SER A 38 8.42 3.71 -7.56
CA SER A 38 7.70 3.92 -6.29
C SER A 38 6.92 2.69 -5.84
N VAL A 39 6.31 1.95 -6.77
CA VAL A 39 5.59 0.71 -6.47
C VAL A 39 6.55 -0.41 -6.10
N VAL A 40 7.67 -0.54 -6.81
CA VAL A 40 8.75 -1.48 -6.44
C VAL A 40 9.18 -1.22 -5.00
N ALA A 41 9.46 0.03 -4.64
CA ALA A 41 9.85 0.38 -3.27
C ALA A 41 8.76 0.04 -2.23
N ARG A 42 7.47 0.26 -2.53
CA ARG A 42 6.35 -0.13 -1.66
C ARG A 42 6.30 -1.65 -1.43
N VAL A 43 6.44 -2.42 -2.50
CA VAL A 43 6.40 -3.89 -2.45
C VAL A 43 7.61 -4.46 -1.71
N ASP A 44 8.80 -3.95 -1.99
CA ASP A 44 10.03 -4.38 -1.29
C ASP A 44 9.95 -4.03 0.21
N GLY A 45 9.44 -2.84 0.54
CA GLY A 45 9.15 -2.46 1.91
C GLY A 45 8.14 -3.40 2.57
N PHE A 46 7.03 -3.74 1.91
CA PHE A 46 6.03 -4.66 2.43
C PHE A 46 6.62 -6.03 2.74
N LYS A 47 7.40 -6.58 1.83
CA LYS A 47 8.13 -7.84 2.05
C LYS A 47 9.09 -7.73 3.23
N LYS A 48 9.81 -6.61 3.35
CA LYS A 48 10.68 -6.35 4.50
C LYS A 48 9.89 -6.26 5.80
N GLY A 49 8.74 -5.59 5.82
CA GLY A 49 7.87 -5.50 6.99
C GLY A 49 7.32 -6.84 7.47
N LEU A 50 7.15 -7.81 6.56
CA LEU A 50 6.75 -9.19 6.88
C LEU A 50 7.90 -10.09 7.33
N SER A 51 9.15 -9.67 7.20
CA SER A 51 10.32 -10.56 7.46
C SER A 51 10.37 -11.10 8.89
N ASP A 52 9.75 -10.40 9.85
CA ASP A 52 9.70 -10.82 11.25
C ASP A 52 8.52 -11.78 11.56
N THR A 53 7.74 -12.14 10.53
CA THR A 53 6.60 -13.06 10.62
C THR A 53 6.73 -14.20 9.59
N PRO A 54 7.68 -15.13 9.79
CA PRO A 54 8.06 -16.14 8.78
C PRO A 54 6.96 -17.15 8.44
N ASP A 55 5.91 -17.25 9.29
CA ASP A 55 4.75 -18.09 9.04
C ASP A 55 3.70 -17.42 8.14
N ILE A 56 3.90 -16.17 7.73
CA ILE A 56 3.14 -15.54 6.66
C ILE A 56 3.82 -15.81 5.33
N LYS A 57 3.07 -16.41 4.39
CA LYS A 57 3.58 -16.76 3.06
C LYS A 57 2.97 -15.85 2.01
N ILE A 58 3.81 -15.26 1.16
CA ILE A 58 3.37 -14.55 -0.05
C ILE A 58 3.10 -15.62 -1.11
N VAL A 59 1.82 -15.79 -1.47
CA VAL A 59 1.37 -16.83 -2.41
C VAL A 59 1.18 -16.32 -3.82
N ALA A 60 1.07 -15.03 -4.01
CA ALA A 60 0.96 -14.40 -5.33
C ALA A 60 1.47 -12.95 -5.28
N GLU A 61 2.10 -12.54 -6.37
CA GLU A 61 2.40 -11.16 -6.70
C GLU A 61 2.09 -10.97 -8.19
N GLN A 62 1.08 -10.16 -8.50
CA GLN A 62 0.61 -9.99 -9.87
C GLN A 62 0.35 -8.51 -10.17
N PRO A 63 0.54 -8.07 -11.43
CA PRO A 63 0.29 -6.68 -11.81
C PRO A 63 -1.20 -6.37 -11.94
N GLY A 64 -1.54 -5.07 -11.79
CA GLY A 64 -2.87 -4.54 -12.05
C GLY A 64 -2.89 -3.03 -11.83
N ILE A 65 -2.60 -2.26 -12.90
CA ILE A 65 -2.40 -0.81 -12.78
C ILE A 65 -3.71 -0.02 -12.66
N THR A 66 -4.70 -0.38 -13.45
CA THR A 66 -6.03 0.24 -13.38
C THR A 66 -6.92 -0.49 -12.39
N ARG A 67 -7.96 0.18 -11.88
CA ARG A 67 -8.95 -0.46 -11.00
C ARG A 67 -9.58 -1.70 -11.65
N ALA A 68 -9.85 -1.66 -12.95
CA ALA A 68 -10.43 -2.80 -13.68
C ALA A 68 -9.46 -3.98 -13.81
N GLU A 69 -8.19 -3.72 -14.13
CA GLU A 69 -7.15 -4.75 -14.16
C GLU A 69 -6.92 -5.34 -12.77
N ALA A 70 -6.82 -4.49 -11.74
CA ALA A 70 -6.65 -4.90 -10.35
C ALA A 70 -7.83 -5.75 -9.86
N LEU A 71 -9.08 -5.45 -10.30
CA LEU A 71 -10.25 -6.28 -9.98
C LEU A 71 -10.10 -7.68 -10.57
N THR A 72 -9.76 -7.78 -11.85
CA THR A 72 -9.52 -9.07 -12.51
C THR A 72 -8.39 -9.83 -11.84
N THR A 73 -7.29 -9.15 -11.53
CA THR A 73 -6.14 -9.73 -10.82
C THR A 73 -6.53 -10.25 -9.44
N ALA A 74 -7.27 -9.45 -8.65
CA ALA A 74 -7.73 -9.85 -7.33
C ALA A 74 -8.66 -11.07 -7.38
N GLN A 75 -9.59 -11.11 -8.33
CA GLN A 75 -10.50 -12.24 -8.54
C GLN A 75 -9.72 -13.52 -8.87
N ASN A 76 -8.76 -13.45 -9.79
CA ASN A 76 -7.91 -14.59 -10.16
C ASN A 76 -7.08 -15.08 -8.97
N ILE A 77 -6.48 -14.17 -8.20
CA ILE A 77 -5.71 -14.50 -7.00
C ILE A 77 -6.60 -15.22 -5.98
N MET A 78 -7.79 -14.70 -5.68
CA MET A 78 -8.71 -15.28 -4.69
C MET A 78 -9.27 -16.61 -5.17
N GLN A 79 -9.55 -16.78 -6.46
CA GLN A 79 -9.99 -18.05 -7.04
C GLN A 79 -8.91 -19.14 -6.90
N ALA A 80 -7.63 -18.78 -7.13
CA ALA A 80 -6.51 -19.70 -7.00
C ALA A 80 -6.13 -19.97 -5.53
N ASN A 81 -6.53 -19.10 -4.60
CA ASN A 81 -6.16 -19.16 -3.18
C ASN A 81 -7.39 -18.95 -2.29
N ALA A 82 -8.26 -19.95 -2.19
CA ALA A 82 -9.54 -19.85 -1.47
C ALA A 82 -9.42 -19.43 0.01
N ASN A 83 -8.26 -19.69 0.64
CA ASN A 83 -7.99 -19.35 2.05
C ASN A 83 -7.05 -18.14 2.18
N LEU A 84 -7.07 -17.19 1.22
CA LEU A 84 -6.25 -16.00 1.28
C LEU A 84 -6.62 -15.14 2.51
N ASN A 85 -5.64 -14.84 3.35
CA ASN A 85 -5.86 -14.13 4.61
C ASN A 85 -5.58 -12.63 4.49
N GLY A 86 -4.67 -12.22 3.61
CA GLY A 86 -4.36 -10.82 3.40
C GLY A 86 -4.07 -10.46 1.95
N LEU A 87 -4.25 -9.19 1.60
CA LEU A 87 -3.88 -8.65 0.31
C LEU A 87 -3.33 -7.23 0.49
N PHE A 88 -2.18 -6.96 -0.12
CA PHE A 88 -1.61 -5.63 -0.24
C PHE A 88 -1.81 -5.11 -1.67
N GLY A 89 -2.54 -3.99 -1.79
CA GLY A 89 -2.65 -3.23 -3.02
C GLY A 89 -1.62 -2.10 -3.03
N PHE A 90 -0.83 -2.00 -4.09
CA PHE A 90 0.21 -0.97 -4.20
C PHE A 90 -0.34 0.47 -4.17
N GLY A 91 -1.62 0.64 -4.41
CA GLY A 91 -2.34 1.92 -4.41
C GLY A 91 -3.80 1.72 -4.04
N ASP A 92 -4.52 2.82 -3.83
CA ASP A 92 -5.93 2.79 -3.41
C ASP A 92 -6.83 2.08 -4.42
N ASP A 93 -6.62 2.28 -5.72
CA ASP A 93 -7.40 1.61 -6.77
C ASP A 93 -7.26 0.08 -6.71
N ALA A 94 -6.05 -0.40 -6.47
CA ALA A 94 -5.79 -1.83 -6.34
C ALA A 94 -6.44 -2.42 -5.07
N ALA A 95 -6.40 -1.69 -3.95
CA ALA A 95 -7.01 -2.13 -2.71
C ALA A 95 -8.54 -2.09 -2.77
N LEU A 96 -9.14 -1.03 -3.32
CA LEU A 96 -10.59 -0.92 -3.52
C LEU A 96 -11.12 -2.02 -4.45
N ALA A 97 -10.39 -2.34 -5.52
CA ALA A 97 -10.71 -3.45 -6.39
C ALA A 97 -10.66 -4.80 -5.65
N ALA A 98 -9.65 -4.99 -4.78
CA ALA A 98 -9.56 -6.19 -3.96
C ALA A 98 -10.72 -6.32 -2.96
N VAL A 99 -11.24 -5.22 -2.41
CA VAL A 99 -12.46 -5.22 -1.56
C VAL A 99 -13.66 -5.74 -2.34
N ILE A 100 -13.84 -5.29 -3.58
CA ILE A 100 -14.93 -5.75 -4.46
C ILE A 100 -14.77 -7.25 -4.76
N ALA A 101 -13.56 -7.70 -5.09
CA ALA A 101 -13.26 -9.10 -5.34
C ALA A 101 -13.51 -9.98 -4.10
N ALA A 102 -13.13 -9.52 -2.90
CA ALA A 102 -13.37 -10.23 -1.65
C ALA A 102 -14.86 -10.43 -1.37
N LYS A 103 -15.68 -9.38 -1.57
CA LYS A 103 -17.14 -9.47 -1.46
C LYS A 103 -17.71 -10.51 -2.44
N SER A 104 -17.27 -10.49 -3.70
CA SER A 104 -17.73 -11.44 -4.72
C SER A 104 -17.30 -12.88 -4.41
N ALA A 105 -16.15 -13.07 -3.76
CA ALA A 105 -15.63 -14.38 -3.34
C ALA A 105 -16.16 -14.83 -1.96
N HIS A 106 -17.03 -14.03 -1.31
CA HIS A 106 -17.51 -14.26 0.06
C HIS A 106 -16.37 -14.47 1.09
N ASN A 107 -15.23 -13.78 0.87
CA ASN A 107 -14.10 -13.81 1.80
C ASN A 107 -14.16 -12.60 2.74
N ASP A 108 -15.06 -12.66 3.74
CA ASP A 108 -15.31 -11.57 4.69
C ASP A 108 -14.23 -11.44 5.77
N ASN A 109 -13.27 -12.34 5.81
CA ASN A 109 -12.21 -12.36 6.83
C ASN A 109 -10.85 -11.87 6.33
N ILE A 110 -10.69 -11.67 5.03
CA ILE A 110 -9.45 -11.16 4.44
C ILE A 110 -9.12 -9.77 5.00
N LYS A 111 -7.82 -9.48 5.16
CA LYS A 111 -7.31 -8.16 5.54
C LYS A 111 -6.67 -7.50 4.33
N ILE A 112 -7.22 -6.38 3.90
CA ILE A 112 -6.72 -5.63 2.76
C ILE A 112 -6.06 -4.37 3.27
N ILE A 113 -4.86 -4.06 2.76
CA ILE A 113 -4.13 -2.82 3.02
C ILE A 113 -3.85 -2.16 1.68
N GLY A 114 -4.18 -0.87 1.58
CA GLY A 114 -3.91 -0.02 0.42
C GLY A 114 -2.77 0.97 0.65
N PHE A 115 -2.54 1.79 -0.34
CA PHE A 115 -1.56 2.87 -0.30
C PHE A 115 -2.13 4.09 -1.04
N ASP A 116 -1.73 5.30 -0.69
CA ASP A 116 -2.05 6.66 -1.12
C ASP A 116 -2.94 7.38 -0.11
N GLY A 117 -4.04 6.78 0.34
CA GLY A 117 -4.93 7.33 1.36
C GLY A 117 -5.84 8.43 0.84
N MET A 118 -6.34 8.31 -0.38
CA MET A 118 -7.39 9.18 -0.92
C MET A 118 -8.66 9.09 -0.09
N LYS A 119 -9.54 10.09 -0.23
CA LYS A 119 -10.79 10.13 0.55
C LYS A 119 -11.63 8.86 0.40
N GLU A 120 -11.80 8.37 -0.83
CA GLU A 120 -12.57 7.15 -1.13
C GLU A 120 -12.02 5.93 -0.36
N ALA A 121 -10.68 5.77 -0.34
CA ALA A 121 -10.05 4.66 0.37
C ALA A 121 -10.22 4.78 1.89
N ARG A 122 -10.10 5.99 2.45
CA ARG A 122 -10.32 6.20 3.90
C ARG A 122 -11.78 5.95 4.29
N ASP A 123 -12.74 6.43 3.47
CA ASP A 123 -14.16 6.17 3.70
C ASP A 123 -14.46 4.66 3.63
N ALA A 124 -13.77 3.94 2.73
CA ALA A 124 -13.89 2.48 2.65
C ALA A 124 -13.25 1.78 3.85
N VAL A 125 -12.12 2.25 4.39
CA VAL A 125 -11.57 1.72 5.65
C VAL A 125 -12.55 1.90 6.80
N ASP A 126 -13.28 3.02 6.85
CA ASP A 126 -14.28 3.29 7.90
C ASP A 126 -15.54 2.40 7.77
N SER A 127 -15.88 1.94 6.57
CA SER A 127 -17.15 1.23 6.28
C SER A 127 -17.00 -0.24 5.94
N GLU A 128 -15.84 -0.68 5.45
CA GLU A 128 -15.62 -2.03 4.93
C GLU A 128 -14.76 -2.87 5.87
N LYS A 129 -15.33 -3.90 6.46
CA LYS A 129 -14.64 -4.79 7.42
C LYS A 129 -13.34 -5.41 6.88
N THR A 130 -13.29 -5.66 5.57
CA THR A 130 -12.14 -6.28 4.91
C THR A 130 -11.02 -5.29 4.60
N PHE A 131 -11.33 -3.97 4.47
CA PHE A 131 -10.32 -2.95 4.20
C PHE A 131 -9.74 -2.44 5.52
N ALA A 132 -8.69 -3.07 5.99
CA ALA A 132 -8.17 -2.87 7.34
C ALA A 132 -7.39 -1.57 7.52
N ALA A 133 -6.72 -1.08 6.48
CA ALA A 133 -5.90 0.13 6.57
C ALA A 133 -5.49 0.66 5.19
N VAL A 134 -5.08 1.92 5.18
CA VAL A 134 -4.38 2.53 4.04
C VAL A 134 -3.16 3.32 4.51
N ILE A 135 -2.06 3.18 3.80
CA ILE A 135 -0.85 4.00 4.00
C ILE A 135 -1.07 5.33 3.30
N ARG A 136 -1.05 6.43 4.07
CA ARG A 136 -1.32 7.78 3.55
C ARG A 136 -0.07 8.46 3.05
N GLN A 137 -0.18 9.08 1.89
CA GLN A 137 0.73 10.10 1.40
C GLN A 137 0.25 11.50 1.85
N TYR A 138 1.17 12.45 1.85
CA TYR A 138 0.90 13.86 2.20
C TYR A 138 1.36 14.79 1.08
N PRO A 139 0.58 14.90 -0.03
CA PRO A 139 0.94 15.71 -1.18
C PRO A 139 1.05 17.21 -0.86
N ASP A 140 0.33 17.70 0.13
CA ASP A 140 0.45 19.05 0.69
C ASP A 140 1.84 19.30 1.28
N GLN A 141 2.36 18.36 2.08
CA GLN A 141 3.71 18.44 2.62
C GLN A 141 4.78 18.30 1.54
N MET A 142 4.55 17.43 0.54
CA MET A 142 5.47 17.32 -0.60
C MET A 142 5.54 18.63 -1.37
N GLY A 143 4.39 19.29 -1.63
CA GLY A 143 4.34 20.58 -2.30
C GLY A 143 5.07 21.68 -1.51
N ALA A 144 4.82 21.79 -0.19
CA ALA A 144 5.48 22.76 0.66
C ALA A 144 7.00 22.56 0.66
N LYS A 145 7.49 21.33 0.91
CA LYS A 145 8.93 21.02 0.88
C LYS A 145 9.59 21.27 -0.48
N ALA A 146 8.86 21.06 -1.58
CA ALA A 146 9.37 21.33 -2.93
C ALA A 146 9.56 22.84 -3.16
N ILE A 147 8.64 23.68 -2.68
CA ILE A 147 8.75 25.13 -2.74
C ILE A 147 9.91 25.61 -1.87
N ASP A 148 10.00 25.13 -0.61
CA ASP A 148 11.09 25.49 0.30
C ASP A 148 12.47 25.15 -0.31
N ALA A 149 12.60 23.95 -0.88
CA ALA A 149 13.83 23.53 -1.55
C ALA A 149 14.17 24.42 -2.77
N ALA A 150 13.17 24.83 -3.54
CA ALA A 150 13.38 25.73 -4.68
C ALA A 150 13.84 27.14 -4.22
N VAL A 151 13.22 27.68 -3.18
CA VAL A 151 13.61 28.98 -2.57
C VAL A 151 15.02 28.91 -2.01
N ASP A 152 15.37 27.86 -1.29
CA ASP A 152 16.72 27.69 -0.74
C ASP A 152 17.77 27.59 -1.86
N HIS A 153 17.48 26.85 -2.93
CA HIS A 153 18.37 26.76 -4.09
C HIS A 153 18.58 28.12 -4.76
N LEU A 154 17.53 28.89 -4.95
CA LEU A 154 17.61 30.24 -5.56
C LEU A 154 18.40 31.22 -4.68
N ASN A 155 18.40 31.01 -3.37
CA ASN A 155 19.19 31.79 -2.41
C ASN A 155 20.62 31.28 -2.23
N GLY A 156 21.07 30.35 -3.07
CA GLY A 156 22.43 29.78 -3.01
C GLY A 156 22.70 28.84 -1.85
N LYS A 157 21.67 28.37 -1.15
CA LYS A 157 21.80 27.38 -0.08
C LYS A 157 21.90 25.96 -0.66
N PRO A 158 22.61 25.05 0.04
CA PRO A 158 22.62 23.64 -0.34
C PRO A 158 21.23 23.02 -0.16
N VAL A 159 20.82 22.19 -1.12
CA VAL A 159 19.57 21.46 -1.06
C VAL A 159 19.82 19.97 -1.24
N GLU A 160 19.20 19.15 -0.41
CA GLU A 160 19.27 17.69 -0.49
C GLU A 160 18.78 17.17 -1.83
N LYS A 161 19.44 16.13 -2.37
CA LYS A 161 19.02 15.49 -3.63
C LYS A 161 17.69 14.79 -3.50
N MET A 162 17.43 14.17 -2.36
CA MET A 162 16.20 13.48 -2.00
C MET A 162 15.64 14.06 -0.70
N ILE A 163 14.40 14.47 -0.73
CA ILE A 163 13.67 15.01 0.43
C ILE A 163 12.47 14.11 0.67
N PRO A 164 12.58 13.09 1.55
CA PRO A 164 11.50 12.18 1.82
C PRO A 164 10.41 12.83 2.68
N VAL A 165 9.16 12.51 2.36
CA VAL A 165 7.99 12.80 3.21
C VAL A 165 7.53 11.48 3.82
N GLN A 166 7.53 11.41 5.14
CA GLN A 166 7.13 10.20 5.84
C GLN A 166 5.65 9.93 5.64
N PRO A 167 5.26 8.71 5.24
CA PRO A 167 3.86 8.33 5.15
C PRO A 167 3.24 8.13 6.54
N GLY A 168 1.91 8.17 6.61
CA GLY A 168 1.15 7.81 7.80
C GLY A 168 0.35 6.53 7.58
N VAL A 169 -0.24 6.01 8.65
CA VAL A 169 -1.16 4.87 8.60
C VAL A 169 -2.55 5.33 9.01
N TYR A 170 -3.56 4.95 8.26
CA TYR A 170 -4.97 5.17 8.58
C TYR A 170 -5.68 3.82 8.76
N THR A 171 -6.26 3.59 9.92
CA THR A 171 -6.94 2.35 10.32
C THR A 171 -8.41 2.54 10.66
N GLY A 172 -8.97 3.69 10.27
CA GLY A 172 -10.35 4.07 10.59
C GLY A 172 -10.46 4.98 11.82
N LYS A 173 -11.69 5.46 12.04
CA LYS A 173 -12.09 6.31 13.18
C LYS A 173 -12.49 5.47 14.38
#